data_97e7dde25998344b4af3a5f4a5340aec
#
_entry.id   97e7dde25998344b4af3a5f4a5340aec
#
_cell.length_a   1.000
_cell.length_b   1.000
_cell.length_c   1.000
_cell.angle_alpha   90.00
_cell.angle_beta   90.00
_cell.angle_gamma   90.00
#
_symmetry.space_group_name_H-M   'P 1'
#
loop_
_entity.id
_entity.type
_entity.pdbx_description
1 polymer ?
#
loop_
_entity_poly.entity_id
_entity_poly.type
_entity_poly.pdbx_seq_one_letter_code
_entity_poly.pdbx_strand_id
1 'polypeptide(L)'
;LKTLDKFYDDNNVYDIKVVSNLGLDDKDINSLSKIDGFDKVIGSYEIDTYLKLNNEQYVVKVMGLNNSINKVYLEDGSLPNGNNEIVVEKKMLLDNNLSIGDSINILGSNKKIVGTVISPLYFSSERPSTNLGSGKVNYYAYTLEDVLKSDYYSAIYITLNNTKNMLTNSKEYKNVIDDAIKKINVIKKEREDEKYNELYGISINENEVVKPHWYLYDRLDNNSYKELINASDNIKNLGNVFPLIFFGIAVLVSLISMMRMIEEDRTENGTLKSLGYNNFYITLKYVVYSLLATVIGGILGVFIGSYLIPYVIWNIYKKLFNIPIFIYSINSAYNMIGFWICILCICGTACFICIYNLKDVPANLMRPKVPKSGRKILLEKISFIWKRLKFSE
;
A
#
# COMPACT_ATOMS: atom_id res chain seq x y z
N LEU A 1 -0.89 0.40 4.91
CA LEU A 1 -2.31 0.08 5.16
C LEU A 1 -2.82 0.62 6.49
N LYS A 2 -2.16 0.39 7.64
CA LYS A 2 -2.61 0.93 8.96
C LYS A 2 -2.90 2.44 8.96
N THR A 3 -2.13 3.22 8.21
CA THR A 3 -2.35 4.66 8.02
C THR A 3 -3.69 4.94 7.35
N LEU A 4 -4.03 4.17 6.32
CA LEU A 4 -5.29 4.32 5.60
C LEU A 4 -6.47 3.86 6.45
N ASP A 5 -6.35 2.71 7.13
CA ASP A 5 -7.43 2.22 7.98
C ASP A 5 -7.75 3.23 9.09
N LYS A 6 -6.70 3.84 9.70
CA LYS A 6 -6.93 4.94 10.65
C LYS A 6 -7.59 6.17 10.00
N PHE A 7 -7.17 6.55 8.80
CA PHE A 7 -7.80 7.65 8.07
C PHE A 7 -9.28 7.35 7.77
N TYR A 8 -9.61 6.10 7.46
CA TYR A 8 -10.98 5.65 7.26
C TYR A 8 -11.80 5.70 8.56
N ASP A 9 -11.24 5.23 9.67
CA ASP A 9 -11.90 5.26 10.96
C ASP A 9 -12.14 6.69 11.47
N ASP A 10 -11.13 7.58 11.33
CA ASP A 10 -11.22 8.98 11.75
C ASP A 10 -12.29 9.75 10.93
N ASN A 11 -12.47 9.39 9.65
CA ASN A 11 -13.45 10.00 8.76
C ASN A 11 -14.77 9.20 8.64
N ASN A 12 -14.92 8.16 9.43
CA ASN A 12 -16.12 7.31 9.46
C ASN A 12 -16.52 6.83 8.05
N VAL A 13 -15.54 6.28 7.30
CA VAL A 13 -15.77 5.81 5.93
C VAL A 13 -16.67 4.58 5.94
N TYR A 14 -17.56 4.50 4.97
CA TYR A 14 -18.51 3.40 4.81
C TYR A 14 -17.84 2.03 4.84
N ASP A 15 -18.56 1.03 5.32
CA ASP A 15 -18.20 -0.38 5.19
C ASP A 15 -18.81 -1.01 3.94
N ILE A 16 -20.07 -0.64 3.63
CA ILE A 16 -20.78 -1.12 2.45
C ILE A 16 -21.42 0.08 1.74
N LYS A 17 -21.31 0.12 0.42
CA LYS A 17 -21.98 1.05 -0.50
C LYS A 17 -23.01 0.27 -1.30
N VAL A 18 -24.24 0.74 -1.31
CA VAL A 18 -25.33 0.23 -2.15
C VAL A 18 -25.60 1.24 -3.26
N VAL A 19 -25.67 0.77 -4.48
CA VAL A 19 -26.03 1.58 -5.65
C VAL A 19 -27.12 0.84 -6.43
N SER A 20 -28.07 1.57 -7.01
CA SER A 20 -29.11 0.98 -7.86
C SER A 20 -29.05 1.59 -9.26
N ASN A 21 -29.36 0.78 -10.28
CA ASN A 21 -29.53 1.25 -11.66
C ASN A 21 -30.73 2.18 -11.86
N LEU A 22 -31.72 2.14 -10.94
CA LEU A 22 -32.94 2.96 -10.99
C LEU A 22 -33.04 3.96 -9.83
N GLY A 23 -31.91 4.22 -9.13
CA GLY A 23 -31.87 5.06 -7.95
C GLY A 23 -32.38 4.34 -6.69
N LEU A 24 -32.15 4.96 -5.55
CA LEU A 24 -32.50 4.47 -4.22
C LEU A 24 -33.39 5.51 -3.52
N ASP A 25 -34.27 5.09 -2.63
CA ASP A 25 -35.20 5.97 -1.96
C ASP A 25 -35.23 5.77 -0.43
N ASP A 26 -36.10 6.54 0.28
CA ASP A 26 -36.19 6.48 1.72
C ASP A 26 -36.70 5.13 2.24
N LYS A 27 -37.49 4.39 1.44
CA LYS A 27 -37.94 3.04 1.81
C LYS A 27 -36.73 2.08 1.85
N ASP A 28 -35.77 2.24 0.94
CA ASP A 28 -34.55 1.45 0.92
C ASP A 28 -33.70 1.73 2.16
N ILE A 29 -33.52 3.01 2.52
CA ILE A 29 -32.83 3.40 3.77
C ILE A 29 -33.53 2.80 4.98
N ASN A 30 -34.84 2.94 5.07
CA ASN A 30 -35.62 2.43 6.19
C ASN A 30 -35.58 0.90 6.32
N SER A 31 -35.55 0.18 5.20
CA SER A 31 -35.41 -1.28 5.19
C SER A 31 -34.03 -1.74 5.65
N LEU A 32 -32.98 -1.08 5.16
CA LEU A 32 -31.60 -1.37 5.53
C LEU A 32 -31.31 -0.99 6.98
N SER A 33 -31.87 0.10 7.49
CA SER A 33 -31.67 0.57 8.87
C SER A 33 -32.23 -0.37 9.93
N LYS A 34 -33.15 -1.29 9.56
CA LYS A 34 -33.70 -2.30 10.47
C LYS A 34 -32.82 -3.52 10.64
N ILE A 35 -31.73 -3.63 9.86
CA ILE A 35 -30.81 -4.77 9.96
C ILE A 35 -29.97 -4.64 11.22
N ASP A 36 -30.02 -5.66 12.06
CA ASP A 36 -29.19 -5.70 13.27
C ASP A 36 -27.70 -5.78 12.94
N GLY A 37 -26.91 -4.94 13.64
CA GLY A 37 -25.47 -4.81 13.44
C GLY A 37 -25.04 -3.62 12.57
N PHE A 38 -26.01 -2.86 11.97
CA PHE A 38 -25.72 -1.63 11.25
C PHE A 38 -25.70 -0.43 12.21
N ASP A 39 -24.69 0.43 12.10
CA ASP A 39 -24.56 1.66 12.90
C ASP A 39 -25.27 2.81 12.22
N LYS A 40 -24.93 3.08 10.95
CA LYS A 40 -25.53 4.15 10.16
C LYS A 40 -25.86 3.67 8.76
N VAL A 41 -27.01 4.12 8.26
CA VAL A 41 -27.47 3.91 6.90
C VAL A 41 -27.92 5.26 6.36
N ILE A 42 -27.16 5.82 5.40
CA ILE A 42 -27.33 7.21 4.95
C ILE A 42 -27.32 7.25 3.43
N GLY A 43 -28.36 7.87 2.85
CA GLY A 43 -28.42 8.19 1.43
C GLY A 43 -27.47 9.33 1.10
N SER A 44 -26.92 9.32 -0.10
CA SER A 44 -26.00 10.36 -0.60
C SER A 44 -26.33 10.74 -2.03
N TYR A 45 -26.12 12.01 -2.34
CA TYR A 45 -26.27 12.56 -3.68
C TYR A 45 -24.90 12.83 -4.28
N GLU A 46 -24.68 12.27 -5.46
CA GLU A 46 -23.45 12.45 -6.24
C GLU A 46 -23.83 12.74 -7.70
N ILE A 47 -23.21 13.72 -8.33
CA ILE A 47 -23.43 14.04 -9.74
C ILE A 47 -22.11 14.35 -10.43
N ASP A 48 -21.93 13.81 -11.64
CA ASP A 48 -20.88 14.21 -12.55
C ASP A 48 -21.39 15.36 -13.41
N THR A 49 -20.62 16.46 -13.46
CA THR A 49 -21.02 17.67 -14.20
C THR A 49 -19.83 18.27 -14.91
N TYR A 50 -20.13 19.10 -15.93
CA TYR A 50 -19.11 19.85 -16.63
C TYR A 50 -18.76 21.15 -15.90
N LEU A 51 -17.48 21.46 -15.86
CA LEU A 51 -16.93 22.73 -15.43
C LEU A 51 -16.07 23.31 -16.53
N LYS A 52 -16.34 24.55 -16.94
CA LYS A 52 -15.51 25.28 -17.89
C LYS A 52 -14.60 26.26 -17.15
N LEU A 53 -13.30 26.10 -17.32
CA LEU A 53 -12.26 26.98 -16.81
C LEU A 53 -11.23 27.26 -17.90
N ASN A 54 -10.81 28.50 -18.08
CA ASN A 54 -9.74 28.89 -19.03
C ASN A 54 -9.88 28.31 -20.46
N ASN A 55 -11.10 28.26 -20.98
CA ASN A 55 -11.47 27.66 -22.28
C ASN A 55 -11.33 26.12 -22.35
N GLU A 56 -11.02 25.46 -21.26
CA GLU A 56 -11.02 24.00 -21.15
C GLU A 56 -12.27 23.51 -20.42
N GLN A 57 -12.70 22.30 -20.75
CA GLN A 57 -13.85 21.65 -20.14
C GLN A 57 -13.41 20.43 -19.34
N TYR A 58 -13.73 20.44 -18.06
CA TYR A 58 -13.42 19.39 -17.12
C TYR A 58 -14.69 18.69 -16.66
N VAL A 59 -14.59 17.42 -16.31
CA VAL A 59 -15.64 16.69 -15.61
C VAL A 59 -15.34 16.72 -14.12
N VAL A 60 -16.27 17.23 -13.33
CA VAL A 60 -16.18 17.32 -11.88
C VAL A 60 -17.26 16.44 -11.25
N LYS A 61 -16.85 15.57 -10.33
CA LYS A 61 -17.78 14.84 -9.46
C LYS A 61 -18.10 15.70 -8.26
N VAL A 62 -19.35 16.13 -8.17
CA VAL A 62 -19.84 16.91 -7.03
C VAL A 62 -20.62 16.00 -6.11
N MET A 63 -20.30 16.03 -4.82
CA MET A 63 -20.90 15.19 -3.79
C MET A 63 -21.49 16.03 -2.66
N GLY A 64 -22.56 15.54 -2.06
CA GLY A 64 -23.14 16.13 -0.86
C GLY A 64 -22.25 15.90 0.36
N LEU A 65 -22.04 16.97 1.15
CA LEU A 65 -21.33 16.86 2.43
C LEU A 65 -22.18 16.14 3.46
N ASN A 66 -21.61 15.13 4.08
CA ASN A 66 -22.23 14.44 5.19
C ASN A 66 -21.30 14.49 6.43
N ASN A 67 -21.86 14.91 7.56
CA ASN A 67 -21.12 15.02 8.82
C ASN A 67 -21.08 13.72 9.63
N SER A 68 -21.75 12.68 9.17
CA SER A 68 -21.88 11.42 9.90
C SER A 68 -21.09 10.28 9.29
N ILE A 69 -20.98 10.25 7.96
CA ILE A 69 -20.31 9.19 7.20
C ILE A 69 -19.48 9.81 6.07
N ASN A 70 -18.39 9.17 5.69
CA ASN A 70 -17.48 9.62 4.62
C ASN A 70 -17.02 11.09 4.79
N LYS A 71 -16.71 11.48 6.02
CA LYS A 71 -16.31 12.86 6.33
C LYS A 71 -15.09 13.26 5.52
N VAL A 72 -15.14 14.43 4.90
CA VAL A 72 -13.97 14.97 4.21
C VAL A 72 -12.98 15.55 5.23
N TYR A 73 -11.69 15.44 4.91
CA TYR A 73 -10.65 16.09 5.69
C TYR A 73 -10.44 17.50 5.12
N LEU A 74 -10.73 18.53 5.93
CA LEU A 74 -10.49 19.93 5.56
C LEU A 74 -8.96 20.19 5.56
N GLU A 75 -8.42 20.56 4.40
CA GLU A 75 -7.00 20.87 4.25
C GLU A 75 -6.70 22.35 4.47
N ASP A 76 -7.54 23.24 3.91
CA ASP A 76 -7.41 24.68 4.03
C ASP A 76 -8.79 25.36 3.89
N GLY A 77 -8.97 26.54 4.50
CA GLY A 77 -10.20 27.30 4.46
C GLY A 77 -11.29 26.81 5.43
N SER A 78 -12.53 26.73 4.97
CA SER A 78 -13.69 26.30 5.75
C SER A 78 -14.61 25.37 4.95
N LEU A 79 -15.45 24.60 5.64
CA LEU A 79 -16.52 23.85 4.98
C LEU A 79 -17.66 24.80 4.57
N PRO A 80 -18.43 24.47 3.50
CA PRO A 80 -19.59 25.24 3.06
C PRO A 80 -20.64 25.36 4.16
N ASN A 81 -21.13 26.59 4.35
CA ASN A 81 -22.24 26.92 5.23
C ASN A 81 -23.48 27.41 4.46
N GLY A 82 -23.36 27.64 3.17
CA GLY A 82 -24.43 28.12 2.30
C GLY A 82 -24.47 27.42 0.95
N ASN A 83 -25.64 27.48 0.30
CA ASN A 83 -25.88 26.78 -0.98
C ASN A 83 -25.00 27.32 -2.14
N ASN A 84 -24.42 28.52 -2.00
CA ASN A 84 -23.52 29.12 -2.99
C ASN A 84 -22.03 28.90 -2.67
N GLU A 85 -21.74 27.99 -1.75
CA GLU A 85 -20.38 27.66 -1.34
C GLU A 85 -20.02 26.24 -1.75
N ILE A 86 -18.74 26.03 -2.06
CA ILE A 86 -18.21 24.75 -2.49
C ILE A 86 -16.77 24.59 -1.96
N VAL A 87 -16.42 23.36 -1.60
CA VAL A 87 -15.01 22.98 -1.35
C VAL A 87 -14.56 22.02 -2.43
N VAL A 88 -13.31 22.15 -2.82
CA VAL A 88 -12.73 21.42 -3.94
C VAL A 88 -11.43 20.72 -3.52
N GLU A 89 -10.96 19.79 -4.32
CA GLU A 89 -9.63 19.26 -4.10
C GLU A 89 -8.55 20.31 -4.45
N LYS A 90 -7.47 20.32 -3.69
CA LYS A 90 -6.36 21.27 -3.87
C LYS A 90 -5.75 21.22 -5.28
N LYS A 91 -5.71 20.04 -5.89
CA LYS A 91 -5.23 19.86 -7.25
C LYS A 91 -5.98 20.74 -8.26
N MET A 92 -7.31 20.88 -8.11
CA MET A 92 -8.12 21.73 -8.99
C MET A 92 -7.68 23.19 -8.93
N LEU A 93 -7.33 23.70 -7.74
CA LEU A 93 -6.83 25.08 -7.59
C LEU A 93 -5.47 25.25 -8.27
N LEU A 94 -4.55 24.32 -8.04
CA LEU A 94 -3.19 24.38 -8.58
C LEU A 94 -3.16 24.28 -10.11
N ASP A 95 -3.92 23.35 -10.69
CA ASP A 95 -3.94 23.14 -12.13
C ASP A 95 -4.56 24.31 -12.91
N ASN A 96 -5.47 25.07 -12.26
CA ASN A 96 -6.24 26.13 -12.91
C ASN A 96 -5.90 27.55 -12.41
N ASN A 97 -4.86 27.70 -11.59
CA ASN A 97 -4.46 28.99 -10.97
C ASN A 97 -5.61 29.67 -10.21
N LEU A 98 -6.43 28.87 -9.51
CA LEU A 98 -7.51 29.36 -8.65
C LEU A 98 -7.06 29.46 -7.20
N SER A 99 -7.76 30.28 -6.42
CA SER A 99 -7.53 30.51 -5.00
C SER A 99 -8.82 30.36 -4.20
N ILE A 100 -8.71 30.10 -2.90
CA ILE A 100 -9.86 30.15 -1.99
C ILE A 100 -10.41 31.58 -2.01
N GLY A 101 -11.71 31.71 -2.22
CA GLY A 101 -12.41 32.99 -2.42
C GLY A 101 -12.87 33.21 -3.84
N ASP A 102 -12.27 32.54 -4.84
CA ASP A 102 -12.69 32.63 -6.22
C ASP A 102 -14.05 31.96 -6.44
N SER A 103 -14.73 32.34 -7.52
CA SER A 103 -16.03 31.78 -7.86
C SER A 103 -15.94 30.99 -9.17
N ILE A 104 -16.59 29.85 -9.18
CA ILE A 104 -16.72 28.97 -10.36
C ILE A 104 -18.18 28.76 -10.72
N ASN A 105 -18.48 28.66 -12.02
CA ASN A 105 -19.84 28.32 -12.48
C ASN A 105 -19.96 26.81 -12.61
N ILE A 106 -20.66 26.21 -11.67
CA ILE A 106 -20.89 24.77 -11.61
C ILE A 106 -22.31 24.49 -11.14
N LEU A 107 -22.93 23.41 -11.60
CA LEU A 107 -24.33 23.07 -11.31
C LEU A 107 -25.31 24.19 -11.70
N GLY A 108 -25.01 24.92 -12.78
CA GLY A 108 -25.85 26.01 -13.26
C GLY A 108 -25.86 27.30 -12.42
N SER A 109 -24.97 27.40 -11.42
CA SER A 109 -24.86 28.57 -10.53
C SER A 109 -23.41 28.93 -10.21
N ASN A 110 -23.19 30.21 -9.86
CA ASN A 110 -21.90 30.63 -9.36
C ASN A 110 -21.74 30.20 -7.91
N LYS A 111 -20.68 29.43 -7.63
CA LYS A 111 -20.33 28.99 -6.28
C LYS A 111 -18.96 29.51 -5.89
N LYS A 112 -18.86 30.01 -4.69
CA LYS A 112 -17.61 30.50 -4.10
C LYS A 112 -16.82 29.33 -3.52
N ILE A 113 -15.57 29.21 -3.87
CA ILE A 113 -14.65 28.22 -3.27
C ILE A 113 -14.27 28.73 -1.87
N VAL A 114 -14.67 28.00 -0.84
CA VAL A 114 -14.45 28.38 0.56
C VAL A 114 -13.33 27.58 1.23
N GLY A 115 -12.89 26.50 0.62
CA GLY A 115 -11.78 25.70 1.15
C GLY A 115 -11.37 24.56 0.23
N THR A 116 -10.33 23.85 0.65
CA THR A 116 -9.85 22.62 0.01
C THR A 116 -10.01 21.44 0.94
N VAL A 117 -10.33 20.29 0.36
CA VAL A 117 -10.59 19.05 1.09
C VAL A 117 -9.89 17.85 0.47
N ILE A 118 -9.59 16.88 1.32
CA ILE A 118 -9.19 15.54 0.92
C ILE A 118 -10.37 14.61 1.10
N SER A 119 -10.78 13.97 0.01
CA SER A 119 -11.85 12.97 0.04
C SER A 119 -11.32 11.62 0.52
N PRO A 120 -11.94 10.97 1.50
CA PRO A 120 -11.55 9.61 1.85
C PRO A 120 -11.96 8.58 0.79
N LEU A 121 -12.83 8.96 -0.16
CA LEU A 121 -13.27 8.10 -1.25
C LEU A 121 -12.37 8.20 -2.48
N TYR A 122 -11.69 9.34 -2.70
CA TYR A 122 -10.93 9.67 -3.92
C TYR A 122 -9.57 10.27 -3.56
N PHE A 123 -8.75 9.54 -2.84
CA PHE A 123 -7.43 10.00 -2.39
C PHE A 123 -6.28 9.55 -3.30
N SER A 124 -6.53 8.69 -4.29
CA SER A 124 -5.51 8.30 -5.28
C SER A 124 -5.46 9.24 -6.48
N SER A 125 -4.38 9.17 -7.24
CA SER A 125 -4.23 9.90 -8.49
C SER A 125 -5.11 9.35 -9.61
N GLU A 126 -5.52 8.08 -9.56
CA GLU A 126 -6.50 7.52 -10.48
C GLU A 126 -7.91 8.00 -10.18
N ARG A 127 -8.62 8.27 -11.24
CA ARG A 127 -9.94 8.86 -11.17
C ARG A 127 -11.01 7.85 -11.61
N PRO A 128 -12.20 7.88 -11.00
CA PRO A 128 -13.29 7.04 -11.43
C PRO A 128 -13.70 7.34 -12.86
N SER A 129 -14.26 6.33 -13.53
CA SER A 129 -14.88 6.48 -14.83
C SER A 129 -16.19 7.27 -14.73
N THR A 130 -16.55 7.93 -15.82
CA THR A 130 -17.81 8.66 -15.97
C THR A 130 -18.31 8.50 -17.41
N ASN A 131 -19.59 8.74 -17.63
CA ASN A 131 -20.18 8.78 -18.98
C ASN A 131 -20.01 10.15 -19.66
N LEU A 132 -19.34 11.10 -19.00
CA LEU A 132 -19.15 12.46 -19.53
C LEU A 132 -17.74 12.66 -20.08
N GLY A 133 -17.60 13.56 -21.04
CA GLY A 133 -16.33 14.04 -21.57
C GLY A 133 -15.42 12.91 -22.07
N SER A 134 -14.20 12.84 -21.55
CA SER A 134 -13.19 11.82 -21.91
C SER A 134 -13.41 10.46 -21.24
N GLY A 135 -14.50 10.28 -20.50
CA GLY A 135 -14.78 9.06 -19.77
C GLY A 135 -14.09 8.96 -18.40
N LYS A 136 -13.42 10.03 -17.95
CA LYS A 136 -12.79 10.12 -16.63
C LYS A 136 -13.17 11.40 -15.91
N VAL A 137 -13.38 11.31 -14.59
CA VAL A 137 -13.52 12.47 -13.71
C VAL A 137 -12.16 13.17 -13.61
N ASN A 138 -12.13 14.50 -13.77
CA ASN A 138 -10.91 15.30 -13.61
C ASN A 138 -10.70 15.70 -12.15
N TYR A 139 -11.77 16.20 -11.51
CA TYR A 139 -11.72 16.73 -10.14
C TYR A 139 -12.94 16.28 -9.34
N TYR A 140 -12.84 16.39 -8.02
CA TYR A 140 -13.97 16.22 -7.12
C TYR A 140 -14.20 17.49 -6.29
N ALA A 141 -15.45 17.71 -5.91
CA ALA A 141 -15.90 18.83 -5.11
C ALA A 141 -17.03 18.40 -4.18
N TYR A 142 -17.24 19.17 -3.11
CA TYR A 142 -18.32 18.95 -2.17
C TYR A 142 -19.09 20.24 -1.91
N THR A 143 -20.40 20.11 -1.80
CA THR A 143 -21.32 21.19 -1.44
C THR A 143 -22.35 20.67 -0.43
N LEU A 144 -23.21 21.51 0.09
CA LEU A 144 -24.29 21.06 0.96
C LEU A 144 -25.19 20.05 0.23
N GLU A 145 -25.66 19.04 0.93
CA GLU A 145 -26.55 17.98 0.40
C GLU A 145 -27.80 18.55 -0.25
N ASP A 146 -28.39 19.60 0.34
CA ASP A 146 -29.60 20.26 -0.17
C ASP A 146 -29.44 20.84 -1.60
N VAL A 147 -28.22 21.16 -2.02
CA VAL A 147 -27.94 21.65 -3.38
C VAL A 147 -28.06 20.55 -4.42
N LEU A 148 -27.81 19.31 -4.03
CA LEU A 148 -27.83 18.13 -4.91
C LEU A 148 -29.09 17.29 -4.75
N LYS A 149 -29.98 17.67 -3.82
CA LYS A 149 -31.18 16.90 -3.48
C LYS A 149 -32.02 16.59 -4.73
N SER A 150 -32.34 15.31 -4.87
CA SER A 150 -33.12 14.74 -5.96
C SER A 150 -34.13 13.75 -5.36
N ASP A 151 -35.05 13.27 -6.18
CA ASP A 151 -36.07 12.27 -5.77
C ASP A 151 -35.44 10.93 -5.37
N TYR A 152 -34.22 10.65 -5.88
CA TYR A 152 -33.50 9.40 -5.64
C TYR A 152 -32.07 9.67 -5.17
N TYR A 153 -31.59 8.86 -4.23
CA TYR A 153 -30.21 8.84 -3.81
C TYR A 153 -29.34 8.14 -4.87
N SER A 154 -28.14 8.67 -5.10
CA SER A 154 -27.14 8.07 -5.98
C SER A 154 -26.49 6.83 -5.37
N ALA A 155 -26.36 6.82 -4.04
CA ALA A 155 -25.83 5.71 -3.26
C ALA A 155 -26.39 5.73 -1.83
N ILE A 156 -26.43 4.56 -1.19
CA ILE A 156 -26.60 4.44 0.26
C ILE A 156 -25.28 3.92 0.84
N TYR A 157 -24.78 4.62 1.84
CA TYR A 157 -23.57 4.26 2.57
C TYR A 157 -23.96 3.68 3.94
N ILE A 158 -23.31 2.59 4.31
CA ILE A 158 -23.58 1.83 5.53
C ILE A 158 -22.29 1.70 6.33
N THR A 159 -22.34 1.98 7.64
CA THR A 159 -21.30 1.62 8.60
C THR A 159 -21.81 0.53 9.55
N LEU A 160 -20.90 -0.34 9.98
CA LEU A 160 -21.21 -1.46 10.87
C LEU A 160 -20.65 -1.20 12.28
N ASN A 161 -21.35 -1.73 13.30
CA ASN A 161 -21.01 -1.47 14.71
C ASN A 161 -19.61 -1.94 15.12
N ASN A 162 -19.08 -3.01 14.56
CA ASN A 162 -17.89 -3.70 15.04
C ASN A 162 -16.68 -3.65 14.09
N THR A 163 -16.70 -2.77 13.08
CA THR A 163 -15.62 -2.68 12.08
C THR A 163 -14.53 -1.67 12.43
N LYS A 164 -14.81 -0.79 13.37
CA LYS A 164 -13.86 0.25 13.80
C LYS A 164 -12.60 -0.36 14.40
N ASN A 165 -11.43 0.17 14.02
CA ASN A 165 -10.10 -0.33 14.36
C ASN A 165 -9.74 -1.72 13.75
N MET A 166 -10.59 -2.30 12.92
CA MET A 166 -10.22 -3.49 12.15
C MET A 166 -9.38 -3.09 10.93
N LEU A 167 -8.42 -3.93 10.58
CA LEU A 167 -7.71 -3.77 9.30
C LEU A 167 -8.66 -4.20 8.17
N THR A 168 -8.93 -3.33 7.23
CA THR A 168 -9.88 -3.58 6.13
C THR A 168 -9.53 -4.83 5.30
N ASN A 169 -8.23 -5.17 5.17
CA ASN A 169 -7.78 -6.37 4.47
C ASN A 169 -7.64 -7.61 5.37
N SER A 170 -8.13 -7.57 6.61
CA SER A 170 -8.10 -8.72 7.53
C SER A 170 -9.21 -9.73 7.22
N LYS A 171 -9.01 -10.98 7.63
CA LYS A 171 -10.05 -12.02 7.51
C LYS A 171 -11.25 -11.72 8.40
N GLU A 172 -11.00 -11.12 9.57
CA GLU A 172 -12.04 -10.74 10.52
C GLU A 172 -12.99 -9.71 9.90
N TYR A 173 -12.44 -8.63 9.31
CA TYR A 173 -13.23 -7.61 8.61
C TYR A 173 -14.04 -8.24 7.46
N LYS A 174 -13.40 -9.06 6.63
CA LYS A 174 -14.07 -9.72 5.51
C LYS A 174 -15.25 -10.58 5.96
N ASN A 175 -15.10 -11.35 7.03
CA ASN A 175 -16.18 -12.18 7.57
C ASN A 175 -17.38 -11.34 8.02
N VAL A 176 -17.14 -10.18 8.67
CA VAL A 176 -18.18 -9.25 9.09
C VAL A 176 -18.92 -8.66 7.88
N ILE A 177 -18.17 -8.25 6.85
CA ILE A 177 -18.74 -7.73 5.60
C ILE A 177 -19.56 -8.80 4.87
N ASP A 178 -19.03 -10.01 4.70
CA ASP A 178 -19.72 -11.12 4.02
C ASP A 178 -21.05 -11.46 4.73
N ASP A 179 -21.07 -11.37 6.05
CA ASP A 179 -22.29 -11.62 6.85
C ASP A 179 -23.31 -10.48 6.69
N ALA A 180 -22.86 -9.24 6.69
CA ALA A 180 -23.69 -8.07 6.42
C ALA A 180 -24.29 -8.12 5.00
N ILE A 181 -23.47 -8.47 3.98
CA ILE A 181 -23.93 -8.62 2.60
C ILE A 181 -25.00 -9.71 2.46
N LYS A 182 -24.89 -10.83 3.19
CA LYS A 182 -25.96 -11.87 3.19
C LYS A 182 -27.27 -11.31 3.71
N LYS A 183 -27.24 -10.53 4.80
CA LYS A 183 -28.44 -9.89 5.37
C LYS A 183 -29.04 -8.89 4.38
N ILE A 184 -28.21 -8.07 3.72
CA ILE A 184 -28.66 -7.12 2.70
C ILE A 184 -29.33 -7.85 1.52
N ASN A 185 -28.76 -8.97 1.06
CA ASN A 185 -29.27 -9.70 -0.10
C ASN A 185 -30.70 -10.25 0.11
N VAL A 186 -31.13 -10.49 1.35
CA VAL A 186 -32.52 -10.86 1.66
C VAL A 186 -33.46 -9.67 1.38
N ILE A 187 -33.12 -8.49 1.90
CA ILE A 187 -33.90 -7.26 1.72
C ILE A 187 -33.83 -6.75 0.27
N LYS A 188 -32.65 -6.86 -0.35
CA LYS A 188 -32.41 -6.48 -1.75
C LYS A 188 -33.46 -7.09 -2.67
N LYS A 189 -33.68 -8.41 -2.58
CA LYS A 189 -34.64 -9.11 -3.43
C LYS A 189 -36.07 -8.56 -3.25
N GLU A 190 -36.49 -8.37 -2.00
CA GLU A 190 -37.81 -7.81 -1.68
C GLU A 190 -37.96 -6.40 -2.25
N ARG A 191 -36.97 -5.53 -2.04
CA ARG A 191 -36.99 -4.15 -2.52
C ARG A 191 -36.92 -4.03 -4.04
N GLU A 192 -36.14 -4.89 -4.72
CA GLU A 192 -36.10 -4.95 -6.18
C GLU A 192 -37.46 -5.36 -6.75
N ASP A 193 -38.13 -6.34 -6.16
CA ASP A 193 -39.44 -6.80 -6.58
C ASP A 193 -40.53 -5.73 -6.32
N GLU A 194 -40.50 -5.07 -5.15
CA GLU A 194 -41.42 -3.94 -4.83
C GLU A 194 -41.21 -2.78 -5.82
N LYS A 195 -39.96 -2.36 -6.09
CA LYS A 195 -39.68 -1.28 -7.01
C LYS A 195 -40.11 -1.61 -8.43
N TYR A 196 -39.91 -2.87 -8.87
CA TYR A 196 -40.42 -3.36 -10.14
C TYR A 196 -41.93 -3.21 -10.25
N ASN A 197 -42.67 -3.65 -9.23
CA ASN A 197 -44.11 -3.55 -9.20
C ASN A 197 -44.63 -2.08 -9.13
N GLU A 198 -43.94 -1.20 -8.41
CA GLU A 198 -44.27 0.23 -8.35
C GLU A 198 -44.10 0.92 -9.72
N LEU A 199 -43.04 0.57 -10.49
CA LEU A 199 -42.75 1.23 -11.76
C LEU A 199 -43.58 0.69 -12.92
N TYR A 200 -43.84 -0.60 -12.94
CA TYR A 200 -44.39 -1.25 -14.14
C TYR A 200 -45.75 -1.91 -13.95
N GLY A 201 -46.19 -2.15 -12.73
CA GLY A 201 -47.44 -2.83 -12.45
C GLY A 201 -47.49 -4.27 -13.02
N ILE A 202 -48.71 -4.87 -13.04
CA ILE A 202 -48.88 -6.30 -13.42
C ILE A 202 -48.93 -6.51 -14.96
N SER A 203 -48.83 -5.47 -15.79
CA SER A 203 -49.31 -5.51 -17.20
C SER A 203 -48.28 -5.20 -18.32
N ILE A 204 -46.99 -5.38 -18.14
CA ILE A 204 -45.98 -5.04 -19.19
C ILE A 204 -45.17 -6.26 -19.66
N ASN A 205 -44.89 -6.34 -20.95
CA ASN A 205 -44.03 -7.33 -21.57
C ASN A 205 -42.63 -7.32 -20.94
N GLU A 206 -42.24 -8.39 -20.26
CA GLU A 206 -40.98 -8.52 -19.49
C GLU A 206 -39.68 -8.26 -20.31
N ASN A 207 -39.76 -8.26 -21.64
CA ASN A 207 -38.59 -8.16 -22.52
C ASN A 207 -38.11 -6.73 -22.82
N GLU A 208 -38.86 -5.68 -22.43
CA GLU A 208 -38.55 -4.27 -22.72
C GLU A 208 -38.26 -3.44 -21.47
N VAL A 209 -38.18 -4.05 -20.29
CA VAL A 209 -38.17 -3.37 -19.01
C VAL A 209 -36.82 -3.49 -18.31
N VAL A 210 -36.26 -2.38 -17.89
CA VAL A 210 -35.05 -2.37 -17.05
C VAL A 210 -35.41 -2.82 -15.64
N LYS A 211 -34.97 -4.02 -15.23
CA LYS A 211 -35.22 -4.55 -13.89
C LYS A 211 -34.41 -3.78 -12.86
N PRO A 212 -35.00 -3.37 -11.72
CA PRO A 212 -34.26 -2.81 -10.60
C PRO A 212 -33.17 -3.76 -10.16
N HIS A 213 -31.97 -3.26 -9.95
CA HIS A 213 -30.87 -4.07 -9.46
C HIS A 213 -29.95 -3.28 -8.53
N TRP A 214 -29.68 -3.84 -7.36
CA TRP A 214 -28.75 -3.28 -6.41
C TRP A 214 -27.35 -3.87 -6.60
N TYR A 215 -26.34 -3.01 -6.63
CA TYR A 215 -24.93 -3.36 -6.62
C TYR A 215 -24.38 -3.06 -5.24
N LEU A 216 -23.72 -4.04 -4.63
CA LEU A 216 -23.13 -3.95 -3.31
C LEU A 216 -21.62 -3.89 -3.45
N TYR A 217 -21.03 -2.87 -2.88
CA TYR A 217 -19.57 -2.65 -2.89
C TYR A 217 -19.09 -2.51 -1.46
N ASP A 218 -17.95 -3.11 -1.14
CA ASP A 218 -17.26 -2.90 0.13
C ASP A 218 -16.12 -1.87 0.01
N ARG A 219 -15.38 -1.63 1.11
CA ARG A 219 -14.19 -0.76 1.09
C ARG A 219 -13.12 -1.25 0.12
N LEU A 220 -12.98 -2.57 -0.06
CA LEU A 220 -12.01 -3.18 -0.97
C LEU A 220 -12.36 -2.92 -2.43
N ASP A 221 -13.62 -2.61 -2.73
CA ASP A 221 -14.07 -2.24 -4.07
C ASP A 221 -13.75 -0.80 -4.46
N ASN A 222 -13.40 0.04 -3.48
CA ASN A 222 -12.98 1.41 -3.76
C ASN A 222 -11.68 1.45 -4.58
N ASN A 223 -11.67 2.14 -5.71
CA ASN A 223 -10.54 2.19 -6.62
C ASN A 223 -9.27 2.74 -5.94
N SER A 224 -9.40 3.83 -5.17
CA SER A 224 -8.25 4.40 -4.44
C SER A 224 -7.67 3.42 -3.42
N TYR A 225 -8.53 2.61 -2.78
CA TYR A 225 -8.09 1.58 -1.85
C TYR A 225 -7.38 0.43 -2.58
N LYS A 226 -7.96 -0.06 -3.70
CA LYS A 226 -7.35 -1.10 -4.54
C LYS A 226 -5.95 -0.70 -5.02
N GLU A 227 -5.78 0.53 -5.46
CA GLU A 227 -4.47 1.03 -5.89
C GLU A 227 -3.45 1.05 -4.76
N LEU A 228 -3.85 1.49 -3.57
CA LEU A 228 -2.94 1.49 -2.42
C LEU A 228 -2.56 0.07 -2.00
N ILE A 229 -3.50 -0.89 -2.06
CA ILE A 229 -3.18 -2.31 -1.83
C ILE A 229 -2.18 -2.80 -2.86
N ASN A 230 -2.42 -2.59 -4.15
CA ASN A 230 -1.52 -3.01 -5.22
C ASN A 230 -0.12 -2.40 -5.04
N ALA A 231 -0.06 -1.11 -4.69
CA ALA A 231 1.19 -0.43 -4.39
C ALA A 231 1.91 -1.03 -3.17
N SER A 232 1.16 -1.36 -2.13
CA SER A 232 1.68 -2.02 -0.92
C SER A 232 2.20 -3.43 -1.20
N ASP A 233 1.49 -4.20 -2.02
CA ASP A 233 1.90 -5.55 -2.40
C ASP A 233 3.14 -5.53 -3.30
N ASN A 234 3.28 -4.56 -4.18
CA ASN A 234 4.50 -4.34 -4.96
C ASN A 234 5.71 -4.07 -4.04
N ILE A 235 5.55 -3.20 -3.02
CA ILE A 235 6.61 -2.96 -2.03
C ILE A 235 6.93 -4.23 -1.26
N LYS A 236 5.93 -5.00 -0.84
CA LYS A 236 6.10 -6.27 -0.14
C LYS A 236 6.86 -7.28 -0.99
N ASN A 237 6.54 -7.39 -2.28
CA ASN A 237 7.26 -8.28 -3.20
C ASN A 237 8.72 -7.87 -3.37
N LEU A 238 9.01 -6.58 -3.52
CA LEU A 238 10.37 -6.06 -3.50
C LEU A 238 11.07 -6.39 -2.17
N GLY A 239 10.38 -6.17 -1.04
CA GLY A 239 10.88 -6.50 0.29
C GLY A 239 11.21 -7.98 0.52
N ASN A 240 10.67 -8.90 -0.28
CA ASN A 240 11.00 -10.32 -0.22
C ASN A 240 12.24 -10.69 -1.06
N VAL A 241 12.44 -10.02 -2.19
CA VAL A 241 13.54 -10.33 -3.14
C VAL A 241 14.83 -9.64 -2.76
N PHE A 242 14.79 -8.36 -2.43
CA PHE A 242 16.00 -7.58 -2.13
C PHE A 242 16.85 -8.14 -0.98
N PRO A 243 16.29 -8.56 0.16
CA PRO A 243 17.10 -9.13 1.24
C PRO A 243 17.89 -10.36 0.82
N LEU A 244 17.35 -11.21 -0.05
CA LEU A 244 18.06 -12.39 -0.54
C LEU A 244 19.36 -12.01 -1.29
N ILE A 245 19.28 -11.00 -2.15
CA ILE A 245 20.43 -10.49 -2.90
C ILE A 245 21.47 -9.88 -1.94
N PHE A 246 21.01 -9.03 -1.01
CA PHE A 246 21.91 -8.38 -0.06
C PHE A 246 22.57 -9.36 0.91
N PHE A 247 21.86 -10.38 1.37
CA PHE A 247 22.47 -11.46 2.17
C PHE A 247 23.50 -12.25 1.36
N GLY A 248 23.22 -12.52 0.07
CA GLY A 248 24.20 -13.15 -0.83
C GLY A 248 25.47 -12.32 -0.95
N ILE A 249 25.36 -11.02 -1.16
CA ILE A 249 26.50 -10.10 -1.20
C ILE A 249 27.24 -10.06 0.14
N ALA A 250 26.53 -9.97 1.25
CA ALA A 250 27.10 -9.96 2.59
C ALA A 250 27.91 -11.24 2.87
N VAL A 251 27.39 -12.40 2.47
CA VAL A 251 28.09 -13.69 2.56
C VAL A 251 29.37 -13.67 1.73
N LEU A 252 29.32 -13.19 0.48
CA LEU A 252 30.52 -13.10 -0.39
C LEU A 252 31.58 -12.16 0.20
N VAL A 253 31.20 -10.99 0.68
CA VAL A 253 32.12 -10.03 1.30
C VAL A 253 32.71 -10.63 2.60
N SER A 254 31.89 -11.28 3.42
CA SER A 254 32.35 -11.97 4.61
C SER A 254 33.32 -13.10 4.30
N LEU A 255 33.06 -13.90 3.24
CA LEU A 255 33.93 -14.94 2.72
C LEU A 255 35.33 -14.39 2.40
N ILE A 256 35.38 -13.33 1.59
CA ILE A 256 36.64 -12.72 1.15
C ILE A 256 37.41 -12.14 2.34
N SER A 257 36.73 -11.41 3.21
CA SER A 257 37.33 -10.75 4.38
C SER A 257 37.86 -11.77 5.40
N MET A 258 37.11 -12.82 5.71
CA MET A 258 37.52 -13.87 6.62
C MET A 258 38.66 -14.71 6.04
N MET A 259 38.63 -15.02 4.74
CA MET A 259 39.72 -15.74 4.07
C MET A 259 41.02 -14.95 4.15
N ARG A 260 40.96 -13.63 3.87
CA ARG A 260 42.12 -12.76 3.98
C ARG A 260 42.64 -12.69 5.42
N MET A 261 41.81 -12.49 6.41
CA MET A 261 42.19 -12.38 7.81
C MET A 261 42.86 -13.69 8.31
N ILE A 262 42.30 -14.85 7.94
CA ILE A 262 42.90 -16.15 8.30
C ILE A 262 44.22 -16.38 7.58
N GLU A 263 44.39 -15.90 6.34
CA GLU A 263 45.66 -15.99 5.60
C GLU A 263 46.73 -15.06 6.20
N GLU A 264 46.35 -13.85 6.63
CA GLU A 264 47.25 -12.91 7.33
C GLU A 264 47.73 -13.50 8.66
N ASP A 265 46.81 -14.11 9.44
CA ASP A 265 47.10 -14.73 10.75
C ASP A 265 47.65 -16.17 10.65
N ARG A 266 48.01 -16.62 9.46
CA ARG A 266 48.33 -18.04 9.19
C ARG A 266 49.47 -18.58 10.06
N THR A 267 50.56 -17.82 10.23
CA THR A 267 51.71 -18.20 11.06
C THR A 267 51.32 -18.25 12.55
N GLU A 268 50.54 -17.29 13.02
CA GLU A 268 50.04 -17.28 14.40
C GLU A 268 49.15 -18.51 14.68
N ASN A 269 48.23 -18.79 13.77
CA ASN A 269 47.35 -19.97 13.85
C ASN A 269 48.15 -21.29 13.85
N GLY A 270 49.20 -21.34 13.04
CA GLY A 270 50.16 -22.49 13.02
C GLY A 270 50.87 -22.65 14.33
N THR A 271 51.34 -21.57 14.94
CA THR A 271 52.00 -21.57 16.25
C THR A 271 51.09 -22.01 17.35
N LEU A 272 49.88 -21.46 17.44
CA LEU A 272 48.86 -21.87 18.42
C LEU A 272 48.53 -23.36 18.30
N LYS A 273 48.40 -23.85 17.07
CA LYS A 273 48.16 -25.27 16.82
C LYS A 273 49.34 -26.17 17.23
N SER A 274 50.58 -25.68 17.06
CA SER A 274 51.80 -26.37 17.49
C SER A 274 51.90 -26.45 19.03
N LEU A 275 51.37 -25.46 19.73
CA LEU A 275 51.27 -25.41 21.20
C LEU A 275 50.14 -26.29 21.77
N GLY A 276 49.35 -26.95 20.89
CA GLY A 276 48.30 -27.88 21.32
C GLY A 276 46.91 -27.25 21.41
N TYR A 277 46.71 -26.01 20.96
CA TYR A 277 45.36 -25.42 20.92
C TYR A 277 44.49 -26.17 19.89
N ASN A 278 43.27 -26.49 20.33
CA ASN A 278 42.27 -27.15 19.48
C ASN A 278 41.79 -26.15 18.40
N ASN A 279 41.54 -26.65 17.20
CA ASN A 279 40.93 -25.88 16.10
C ASN A 279 39.68 -25.10 16.54
N PHE A 280 38.91 -25.61 17.47
CA PHE A 280 37.73 -24.95 18.01
C PHE A 280 38.05 -23.59 18.63
N TYR A 281 39.07 -23.50 19.46
CA TYR A 281 39.45 -22.24 20.13
C TYR A 281 40.03 -21.22 19.13
N ILE A 282 40.75 -21.69 18.14
CA ILE A 282 41.28 -20.83 17.05
C ILE A 282 40.09 -20.28 16.20
N THR A 283 39.12 -21.14 15.88
CA THR A 283 37.92 -20.72 15.12
C THR A 283 37.09 -19.74 15.93
N LEU A 284 37.00 -19.93 17.26
CA LEU A 284 36.20 -19.06 18.13
C LEU A 284 36.64 -17.59 18.07
N LYS A 285 37.98 -17.32 17.92
CA LYS A 285 38.52 -15.96 17.72
C LYS A 285 37.82 -15.25 16.54
N TYR A 286 37.72 -15.91 15.41
CA TYR A 286 37.14 -15.36 14.18
C TYR A 286 35.62 -15.27 14.24
N VAL A 287 34.98 -16.25 14.86
CA VAL A 287 33.50 -16.26 15.06
C VAL A 287 33.08 -15.13 15.99
N VAL A 288 33.80 -14.91 17.10
CA VAL A 288 33.51 -13.79 18.02
C VAL A 288 33.70 -12.45 17.33
N TYR A 289 34.77 -12.29 16.53
CA TYR A 289 34.98 -11.08 15.75
C TYR A 289 33.82 -10.83 14.77
N SER A 290 33.43 -11.83 13.99
CA SER A 290 32.32 -11.73 13.03
C SER A 290 30.98 -11.49 13.73
N LEU A 291 30.76 -12.12 14.89
CA LEU A 291 29.56 -11.92 15.71
C LEU A 291 29.45 -10.46 16.20
N LEU A 292 30.53 -9.93 16.78
CA LEU A 292 30.53 -8.55 17.29
C LEU A 292 30.26 -7.55 16.14
N ALA A 293 30.95 -7.70 15.02
CA ALA A 293 30.74 -6.86 13.85
C ALA A 293 29.28 -6.95 13.34
N THR A 294 28.72 -8.16 13.29
CA THR A 294 27.34 -8.40 12.83
C THR A 294 26.31 -7.84 13.81
N VAL A 295 26.54 -7.97 15.11
CA VAL A 295 25.62 -7.44 16.14
C VAL A 295 25.59 -5.90 16.05
N ILE A 296 26.77 -5.26 16.01
CA ILE A 296 26.82 -3.79 15.91
C ILE A 296 26.20 -3.32 14.60
N GLY A 297 26.62 -3.87 13.49
CA GLY A 297 26.09 -3.52 12.15
C GLY A 297 24.59 -3.83 12.03
N GLY A 298 24.13 -4.94 12.58
CA GLY A 298 22.72 -5.36 12.56
C GLY A 298 21.83 -4.45 13.40
N ILE A 299 22.25 -4.04 14.58
CA ILE A 299 21.51 -3.09 15.43
C ILE A 299 21.39 -1.74 14.70
N LEU A 300 22.50 -1.22 14.19
CA LEU A 300 22.50 0.04 13.42
C LEU A 300 21.63 -0.07 12.18
N GLY A 301 21.74 -1.18 11.44
CA GLY A 301 20.94 -1.45 10.23
C GLY A 301 19.44 -1.52 10.51
N VAL A 302 19.03 -2.22 11.57
CA VAL A 302 17.63 -2.30 12.00
C VAL A 302 17.12 -0.91 12.41
N PHE A 303 17.89 -0.17 13.19
CA PHE A 303 17.49 1.17 13.65
C PHE A 303 17.32 2.14 12.46
N ILE A 304 18.35 2.29 11.63
CA ILE A 304 18.31 3.19 10.48
C ILE A 304 17.26 2.75 9.47
N GLY A 305 17.21 1.45 9.14
CA GLY A 305 16.29 0.89 8.16
C GLY A 305 14.83 1.05 8.57
N SER A 306 14.51 0.85 9.85
CA SER A 306 13.13 0.97 10.36
C SER A 306 12.57 2.39 10.31
N TYR A 307 13.43 3.41 10.30
CA TYR A 307 12.99 4.82 10.20
C TYR A 307 13.16 5.39 8.80
N LEU A 308 14.31 5.19 8.18
CA LEU A 308 14.64 5.81 6.89
C LEU A 308 13.80 5.25 5.74
N ILE A 309 13.67 3.93 5.66
CA ILE A 309 12.97 3.29 4.52
C ILE A 309 11.48 3.67 4.50
N PRO A 310 10.70 3.56 5.60
CA PRO A 310 9.31 4.00 5.60
C PRO A 310 9.15 5.49 5.30
N TYR A 311 10.06 6.35 5.78
CA TYR A 311 10.03 7.77 5.49
C TYR A 311 10.23 8.07 4.00
N VAL A 312 11.22 7.45 3.36
CA VAL A 312 11.47 7.60 1.92
C VAL A 312 10.30 7.10 1.09
N ILE A 313 9.78 5.91 1.41
CA ILE A 313 8.61 5.32 0.74
C ILE A 313 7.40 6.26 0.88
N TRP A 314 7.14 6.74 2.10
CA TRP A 314 6.03 7.67 2.33
C TRP A 314 6.13 8.94 1.47
N ASN A 315 7.30 9.56 1.38
CA ASN A 315 7.49 10.77 0.58
C ASN A 315 7.27 10.55 -0.92
N ILE A 316 7.56 9.34 -1.42
CA ILE A 316 7.25 8.97 -2.80
C ILE A 316 5.73 8.79 -2.97
N TYR A 317 5.10 8.03 -2.08
CA TYR A 317 3.69 7.70 -2.18
C TYR A 317 2.76 8.85 -1.84
N LYS A 318 3.18 9.82 -1.02
CA LYS A 318 2.41 11.04 -0.75
C LYS A 318 2.07 11.84 -2.01
N LYS A 319 2.86 11.69 -3.09
CA LYS A 319 2.57 12.32 -4.39
C LYS A 319 1.49 11.59 -5.19
N LEU A 320 1.30 10.30 -4.93
CA LEU A 320 0.32 9.44 -5.61
C LEU A 320 -0.99 9.33 -4.82
N PHE A 321 -0.87 9.35 -3.49
CA PHE A 321 -2.00 9.20 -2.58
C PHE A 321 -2.07 10.42 -1.65
N ASN A 322 -3.14 11.18 -1.78
CA ASN A 322 -3.38 12.35 -0.94
C ASN A 322 -3.96 11.93 0.42
N ILE A 323 -3.12 11.37 1.30
CA ILE A 323 -3.48 10.96 2.66
C ILE A 323 -2.78 11.91 3.63
N PRO A 324 -3.52 12.62 4.52
CA PRO A 324 -2.95 13.69 5.34
C PRO A 324 -2.14 13.20 6.54
N ILE A 325 -2.30 11.94 6.92
CA ILE A 325 -1.67 11.34 8.11
C ILE A 325 -0.64 10.29 7.73
N PHE A 326 0.37 10.09 8.59
CA PHE A 326 1.33 9.00 8.47
C PHE A 326 1.57 8.35 9.84
N ILE A 327 1.44 7.03 9.88
CA ILE A 327 1.66 6.25 11.10
C ILE A 327 2.86 5.33 10.90
N TYR A 328 3.88 5.55 11.72
CA TYR A 328 4.98 4.60 11.81
C TYR A 328 4.51 3.29 12.46
N SER A 329 4.71 2.19 11.75
CA SER A 329 4.42 0.85 12.28
C SER A 329 5.65 -0.03 12.07
N ILE A 330 6.39 -0.25 13.14
CA ILE A 330 7.55 -1.13 13.13
C ILE A 330 7.07 -2.53 13.45
N ASN A 331 7.33 -3.47 12.55
CA ASN A 331 7.07 -4.89 12.82
C ASN A 331 8.33 -5.54 13.40
N SER A 332 8.39 -5.63 14.73
CA SER A 332 9.53 -6.19 15.45
C SER A 332 9.84 -7.64 15.07
N ALA A 333 8.83 -8.43 14.72
CA ALA A 333 9.03 -9.83 14.34
C ALA A 333 9.87 -9.97 13.07
N TYR A 334 9.57 -9.19 12.02
CA TYR A 334 10.38 -9.21 10.79
C TYR A 334 11.80 -8.71 11.01
N ASN A 335 11.99 -7.68 11.82
CA ASN A 335 13.30 -7.16 12.16
C ASN A 335 14.14 -8.21 12.91
N MET A 336 13.55 -8.93 13.86
CA MET A 336 14.21 -10.02 14.58
C MET A 336 14.60 -11.18 13.66
N ILE A 337 13.71 -11.59 12.77
CA ILE A 337 13.99 -12.66 11.79
C ILE A 337 15.18 -12.25 10.90
N GLY A 338 15.15 -11.05 10.34
CA GLY A 338 16.24 -10.53 9.49
C GLY A 338 17.57 -10.47 10.23
N PHE A 339 17.57 -10.02 11.49
CA PHE A 339 18.74 -9.96 12.36
C PHE A 339 19.35 -11.34 12.62
N TRP A 340 18.53 -12.34 12.96
CA TRP A 340 19.00 -13.70 13.17
C TRP A 340 19.53 -14.36 11.91
N ILE A 341 18.90 -14.14 10.75
CA ILE A 341 19.38 -14.63 9.45
C ILE A 341 20.76 -14.02 9.16
N CYS A 342 20.96 -12.73 9.42
CA CYS A 342 22.25 -12.06 9.23
C CYS A 342 23.36 -12.68 10.07
N ILE A 343 23.09 -12.90 11.36
CA ILE A 343 24.05 -13.57 12.26
C ILE A 343 24.39 -14.97 11.74
N LEU A 344 23.40 -15.76 11.38
CA LEU A 344 23.56 -17.12 10.90
C LEU A 344 24.41 -17.18 9.61
N CYS A 345 24.14 -16.29 8.66
CA CYS A 345 24.88 -16.19 7.41
C CYS A 345 26.35 -15.81 7.64
N ILE A 346 26.62 -14.76 8.41
CA ILE A 346 27.98 -14.23 8.57
C ILE A 346 28.82 -15.12 9.50
N CYS A 347 28.30 -15.52 10.65
CA CYS A 347 29.01 -16.42 11.57
C CYS A 347 29.18 -17.83 10.98
N GLY A 348 28.17 -18.32 10.25
CA GLY A 348 28.25 -19.59 9.52
C GLY A 348 29.35 -19.56 8.45
N THR A 349 29.48 -18.47 7.73
CA THR A 349 30.55 -18.25 6.74
C THR A 349 31.93 -18.23 7.42
N ALA A 350 32.08 -17.52 8.53
CA ALA A 350 33.31 -17.48 9.32
C ALA A 350 33.73 -18.87 9.80
N CYS A 351 32.79 -19.63 10.39
CA CYS A 351 33.02 -21.02 10.81
C CYS A 351 33.48 -21.89 9.63
N PHE A 352 32.74 -21.81 8.51
CA PHE A 352 33.04 -22.63 7.33
C PHE A 352 34.48 -22.40 6.81
N ILE A 353 34.89 -21.15 6.68
CA ILE A 353 36.23 -20.80 6.18
C ILE A 353 37.32 -21.22 7.19
N CYS A 354 37.10 -20.98 8.49
CA CYS A 354 38.03 -21.38 9.53
C CYS A 354 38.26 -22.89 9.52
N ILE A 355 37.19 -23.67 9.50
CA ILE A 355 37.26 -25.14 9.49
C ILE A 355 37.99 -25.61 8.22
N TYR A 356 37.75 -24.96 7.06
CA TYR A 356 38.41 -25.31 5.81
C TYR A 356 39.90 -25.03 5.85
N ASN A 357 40.34 -23.86 6.32
CA ASN A 357 41.75 -23.47 6.33
C ASN A 357 42.55 -24.12 7.47
N LEU A 358 41.95 -24.39 8.63
CA LEU A 358 42.59 -25.02 9.76
C LEU A 358 42.74 -26.55 9.64
N LYS A 359 42.30 -27.17 8.54
CA LYS A 359 42.55 -28.58 8.25
C LYS A 359 44.05 -28.90 8.01
N ASP A 360 44.82 -27.91 7.57
CA ASP A 360 46.23 -28.07 7.30
C ASP A 360 47.04 -28.38 8.59
N VAL A 361 48.10 -29.17 8.46
CA VAL A 361 49.02 -29.48 9.59
C VAL A 361 49.77 -28.21 9.99
N PRO A 362 50.20 -28.06 11.28
CA PRO A 362 50.87 -26.87 11.78
C PRO A 362 52.10 -26.45 10.92
N ALA A 363 52.94 -27.42 10.53
CA ALA A 363 54.11 -27.16 9.71
C ALA A 363 53.80 -26.52 8.35
N ASN A 364 52.65 -26.83 7.75
CA ASN A 364 52.20 -26.22 6.50
C ASN A 364 51.62 -24.82 6.70
N LEU A 365 51.01 -24.56 7.86
CA LEU A 365 50.46 -23.24 8.21
C LEU A 365 51.59 -22.23 8.46
N MET A 366 52.73 -22.66 8.99
CA MET A 366 53.91 -21.80 9.28
C MET A 366 54.76 -21.48 8.04
N ARG A 367 54.56 -22.18 6.90
CA ARG A 367 55.29 -21.92 5.65
C ARG A 367 54.54 -20.91 4.77
N PRO A 368 55.23 -20.03 4.06
CA PRO A 368 54.60 -19.19 3.05
C PRO A 368 53.84 -20.03 2.03
N LYS A 369 52.66 -19.59 1.64
CA LYS A 369 51.81 -20.29 0.68
C LYS A 369 52.50 -20.25 -0.70
N VAL A 370 52.89 -21.39 -1.23
CA VAL A 370 53.42 -21.44 -2.58
C VAL A 370 52.30 -21.04 -3.57
N PRO A 371 52.58 -20.13 -4.52
CA PRO A 371 51.61 -19.77 -5.53
C PRO A 371 51.14 -21.03 -6.24
N LYS A 372 49.83 -21.24 -6.26
CA LYS A 372 49.25 -22.37 -7.02
C LYS A 372 49.52 -22.13 -8.50
N SER A 373 50.09 -23.13 -9.18
CA SER A 373 50.21 -23.12 -10.64
C SER A 373 48.84 -22.83 -11.22
N GLY A 374 48.76 -21.87 -12.14
CA GLY A 374 47.52 -21.38 -12.73
C GLY A 374 46.67 -22.57 -13.23
N ARG A 375 45.42 -22.61 -12.77
CA ARG A 375 44.42 -23.51 -13.35
C ARG A 375 43.94 -22.89 -14.66
N LYS A 376 43.78 -23.72 -15.68
CA LYS A 376 43.16 -23.30 -16.95
C LYS A 376 41.84 -22.56 -16.70
N ILE A 377 41.75 -21.35 -17.23
CA ILE A 377 40.55 -20.52 -17.18
C ILE A 377 39.45 -21.19 -18.00
N LEU A 378 38.17 -20.95 -17.66
CA LEU A 378 37.03 -21.50 -18.40
C LEU A 378 37.11 -21.21 -19.91
N LEU A 379 37.64 -20.05 -20.29
CA LEU A 379 37.89 -19.66 -21.68
C LEU A 379 38.97 -20.53 -22.38
N GLU A 380 40.00 -20.99 -21.65
CA GLU A 380 41.00 -21.94 -22.17
C GLU A 380 40.42 -23.32 -22.46
N LYS A 381 39.35 -23.72 -21.77
CA LYS A 381 38.63 -24.97 -22.04
C LYS A 381 37.86 -24.95 -23.35
N ILE A 382 37.54 -23.76 -23.87
CA ILE A 382 36.90 -23.60 -25.18
C ILE A 382 37.95 -23.26 -26.20
N SER A 383 38.63 -24.30 -26.72
CA SER A 383 39.80 -24.18 -27.58
C SER A 383 39.55 -23.35 -28.85
N PHE A 384 38.33 -23.29 -29.34
CA PHE A 384 37.95 -22.51 -30.52
C PHE A 384 38.00 -20.99 -30.25
N ILE A 385 37.51 -20.53 -29.06
CA ILE A 385 37.53 -19.12 -28.68
C ILE A 385 38.93 -18.69 -28.28
N TRP A 386 39.69 -19.55 -27.57
CA TRP A 386 41.05 -19.27 -27.12
C TRP A 386 42.00 -19.05 -28.30
N LYS A 387 41.97 -19.93 -29.33
CA LYS A 387 42.79 -19.79 -30.54
C LYS A 387 42.47 -18.54 -31.37
N ARG A 388 41.22 -18.02 -31.27
CA ARG A 388 40.81 -16.85 -32.05
C ARG A 388 41.13 -15.52 -31.37
N LEU A 389 41.30 -15.51 -30.07
CA LEU A 389 41.61 -14.31 -29.29
C LEU A 389 43.09 -13.93 -29.25
N LYS A 390 43.99 -14.76 -29.83
CA LYS A 390 45.46 -14.50 -29.94
C LYS A 390 46.04 -13.87 -28.66
N PHE A 391 45.74 -14.40 -27.49
CA PHE A 391 46.52 -14.03 -26.31
C PHE A 391 47.90 -14.61 -26.48
N SER A 392 48.88 -13.76 -26.71
CA SER A 392 50.29 -14.14 -26.68
C SER A 392 50.65 -14.60 -25.27
N GLU A 393 51.36 -15.69 -25.17
CA GLU A 393 51.97 -16.23 -23.95
C GLU A 393 52.83 -15.19 -23.23
#